data_b5933771f4713b5025b37ca86e0b1f62
#
_entry.id   b5933771f4713b5025b37ca86e0b1f62
#
_cell.length_a   1.000
_cell.length_b   1.000
_cell.length_c   1.000
_cell.angle_alpha   90.00
_cell.angle_beta   90.00
_cell.angle_gamma   90.00
#
_symmetry.space_group_name_H-M   'P 1'
#
loop_
_entity.id
_entity.type
_entity.pdbx_description
1 polymer ?
#
loop_
_entity_poly.entity_id
_entity_poly.type
_entity_poly.pdbx_seq_one_letter_code
_entity_poly.pdbx_strand_id
1 'polypeptide(L)'
;KNIVFDVGKVLIDWYPFETMEQLGFSKDVMDTIRKYIFDSGEWSREDEGLMTRDELKDYFASLMPKYKENMRLFYDHATDSIRPRDYVKPLIGKLKAMGYKVYVLSNFGESAMLTGVRMGGINFLEDLDGYLFSYEIHKVKPNPEIYEALYERYELNPEECLFIDDLKENIEGARATG
;
A
#
# COMPACT_ATOMS: atom_id res chain seq x y z
N LYS A 1 -7.16 -17.20 -16.42
CA LYS A 1 -5.81 -16.94 -15.84
C LYS A 1 -5.75 -15.49 -15.40
N ASN A 2 -5.27 -15.24 -14.21
CA ASN A 2 -5.37 -13.97 -13.52
C ASN A 2 -3.96 -13.49 -13.13
N ILE A 3 -3.72 -12.19 -13.26
CA ILE A 3 -2.50 -11.54 -12.76
C ILE A 3 -2.93 -10.63 -11.60
N VAL A 4 -2.34 -10.84 -10.44
CA VAL A 4 -2.62 -10.06 -9.24
C VAL A 4 -1.37 -9.29 -8.87
N PHE A 5 -1.45 -7.96 -8.83
CA PHE A 5 -0.33 -7.09 -8.48
C PHE A 5 -0.49 -6.54 -7.06
N ASP A 6 0.62 -6.44 -6.32
CA ASP A 6 0.75 -5.44 -5.28
C ASP A 6 0.85 -4.04 -5.88
N VAL A 7 0.68 -3.00 -5.05
CA VAL A 7 0.75 -1.60 -5.48
C VAL A 7 2.11 -0.98 -5.15
N GLY A 8 2.51 -1.02 -3.90
CA GLY A 8 3.74 -0.38 -3.44
C GLY A 8 4.98 -0.98 -4.07
N LYS A 9 5.88 -0.14 -4.64
CA LYS A 9 7.10 -0.54 -5.35
C LYS A 9 6.88 -1.46 -6.56
N VAL A 10 5.64 -1.87 -6.84
CA VAL A 10 5.27 -2.66 -8.03
C VAL A 10 4.59 -1.76 -9.06
N LEU A 11 3.49 -1.10 -8.72
CA LEU A 11 2.75 -0.21 -9.62
C LEU A 11 2.99 1.28 -9.37
N ILE A 12 3.40 1.61 -8.15
CA ILE A 12 3.76 2.98 -7.75
C ILE A 12 5.11 2.99 -7.03
N ASP A 13 5.72 4.16 -7.01
CA ASP A 13 6.80 4.50 -6.08
C ASP A 13 6.29 5.39 -4.97
N TRP A 14 6.85 5.25 -3.79
CA TRP A 14 6.58 6.07 -2.63
C TRP A 14 7.89 6.43 -1.92
N TYR A 15 8.11 7.73 -1.72
CA TYR A 15 9.37 8.27 -1.22
C TYR A 15 9.16 9.08 0.07
N PRO A 16 8.79 8.44 1.21
CA PRO A 16 8.47 9.15 2.45
C PRO A 16 9.63 10.00 2.98
N PHE A 17 10.88 9.57 2.75
CA PHE A 17 12.06 10.33 3.18
C PHE A 17 12.27 11.59 2.34
N GLU A 18 11.98 11.58 1.05
CA GLU A 18 11.97 12.80 0.22
C GLU A 18 10.92 13.80 0.72
N THR A 19 9.74 13.31 1.13
CA THR A 19 8.72 14.15 1.75
C THR A 19 9.26 14.82 3.02
N MET A 20 9.93 14.07 3.89
CA MET A 20 10.51 14.63 5.12
C MET A 20 11.61 15.67 4.83
N GLU A 21 12.44 15.46 3.81
CA GLU A 21 13.45 16.42 3.35
C GLU A 21 12.79 17.70 2.84
N GLN A 22 11.73 17.60 2.03
CA GLN A 22 10.96 18.74 1.53
C GLN A 22 10.28 19.53 2.65
N LEU A 23 9.88 18.85 3.73
CA LEU A 23 9.35 19.49 4.94
C LEU A 23 10.44 20.13 5.81
N GLY A 24 11.72 20.05 5.42
CA GLY A 24 12.85 20.63 6.12
C GLY A 24 13.25 19.91 7.40
N PHE A 25 12.96 18.62 7.52
CA PHE A 25 13.31 17.86 8.72
C PHE A 25 14.81 17.62 8.82
N SER A 26 15.32 17.73 10.06
CA SER A 26 16.71 17.38 10.34
C SER A 26 16.88 15.84 10.27
N LYS A 27 18.13 15.41 10.09
CA LYS A 27 18.48 13.99 10.08
C LYS A 27 18.00 13.26 11.36
N ASP A 28 18.11 13.90 12.53
CA ASP A 28 17.69 13.32 13.83
C ASP A 28 16.17 13.07 13.86
N VAL A 29 15.37 13.97 13.31
CA VAL A 29 13.91 13.78 13.14
C VAL A 29 13.61 12.61 12.22
N MET A 30 14.24 12.57 11.04
CA MET A 30 14.03 11.54 10.04
C MET A 30 14.45 10.16 10.56
N ASP A 31 15.60 10.04 11.22
CA ASP A 31 16.08 8.81 11.82
C ASP A 31 15.14 8.32 12.95
N THR A 32 14.56 9.27 13.70
CA THR A 32 13.57 8.94 14.75
C THR A 32 12.28 8.40 14.14
N ILE A 33 11.74 9.05 13.11
CA ILE A 33 10.53 8.57 12.40
C ILE A 33 10.81 7.19 11.79
N ARG A 34 11.95 7.01 11.12
CA ARG A 34 12.35 5.71 10.58
C ARG A 34 12.29 4.62 11.63
N LYS A 35 12.98 4.85 12.76
CA LYS A 35 13.10 3.86 13.84
C LYS A 35 11.76 3.48 14.46
N TYR A 36 10.94 4.48 14.80
CA TYR A 36 9.74 4.26 15.61
C TYR A 36 8.48 3.98 14.78
N ILE A 37 8.49 4.26 13.48
CA ILE A 37 7.33 4.08 12.62
C ILE A 37 7.57 2.98 11.57
N PHE A 38 8.68 3.06 10.82
CA PHE A 38 8.92 2.14 9.71
C PHE A 38 9.63 0.85 10.17
N ASP A 39 10.77 0.97 10.84
CA ASP A 39 11.57 -0.19 11.26
C ASP A 39 10.90 -1.00 12.37
N SER A 40 10.03 -0.38 13.17
CA SER A 40 9.22 -1.04 14.20
C SER A 40 7.99 -1.77 13.64
N GLY A 41 7.61 -1.50 12.39
CA GLY A 41 6.39 -2.04 11.78
C GLY A 41 5.10 -1.30 12.14
N GLU A 42 5.18 -0.22 12.93
CA GLU A 42 3.97 0.52 13.35
C GLU A 42 3.20 1.13 12.18
N TRP A 43 3.85 1.36 11.03
CA TRP A 43 3.17 1.84 9.83
C TRP A 43 2.06 0.89 9.34
N SER A 44 2.15 -0.41 9.63
CA SER A 44 1.12 -1.39 9.25
C SER A 44 -0.27 -1.08 9.81
N ARG A 45 -0.36 -0.28 10.88
CA ARG A 45 -1.66 0.15 11.43
C ARG A 45 -2.47 1.03 10.48
N GLU A 46 -1.77 1.80 9.62
CA GLU A 46 -2.42 2.51 8.51
C GLU A 46 -3.10 1.52 7.56
N ASP A 47 -2.38 0.44 7.22
CA ASP A 47 -2.84 -0.58 6.28
C ASP A 47 -3.97 -1.46 6.85
N GLU A 48 -4.03 -1.62 8.18
CA GLU A 48 -5.09 -2.38 8.85
C GLU A 48 -6.46 -1.67 8.81
N GLY A 49 -6.48 -0.34 8.70
CA GLY A 49 -7.72 0.44 8.65
C GLY A 49 -8.59 0.39 9.91
N LEU A 50 -8.00 0.02 11.07
CA LEU A 50 -8.72 -0.11 12.34
C LEU A 50 -8.85 1.21 13.12
N MET A 51 -8.12 2.23 12.71
CA MET A 51 -8.10 3.55 13.32
C MET A 51 -8.43 4.60 12.28
N THR A 52 -9.12 5.67 12.70
CA THR A 52 -9.31 6.83 11.85
C THR A 52 -7.99 7.54 11.59
N ARG A 53 -7.96 8.40 10.56
CA ARG A 53 -6.79 9.22 10.22
C ARG A 53 -6.30 10.05 11.41
N ASP A 54 -7.20 10.67 12.15
CA ASP A 54 -6.84 11.52 13.31
C ASP A 54 -6.30 10.68 14.48
N GLU A 55 -6.91 9.52 14.75
CA GLU A 55 -6.42 8.58 15.77
C GLU A 55 -5.02 8.06 15.43
N LEU A 56 -4.76 7.70 14.18
CA LEU A 56 -3.42 7.27 13.73
C LEU A 56 -2.39 8.38 13.85
N LYS A 57 -2.75 9.60 13.43
CA LYS A 57 -1.89 10.78 13.54
C LYS A 57 -1.48 11.05 14.98
N ASP A 58 -2.42 10.98 15.92
CA ASP A 58 -2.15 11.15 17.35
C ASP A 58 -1.37 9.97 17.93
N TYR A 59 -1.70 8.76 17.52
CA TYR A 59 -0.98 7.56 17.93
C TYR A 59 0.50 7.63 17.53
N PHE A 60 0.80 7.85 16.26
CA PHE A 60 2.18 7.96 15.78
C PHE A 60 2.95 9.10 16.45
N ALA A 61 2.29 10.25 16.66
CA ALA A 61 2.89 11.37 17.37
C ALA A 61 3.22 11.02 18.84
N SER A 62 2.41 10.16 19.48
CA SER A 62 2.63 9.72 20.85
C SER A 62 3.86 8.84 21.02
N LEU A 63 4.28 8.11 19.97
CA LEU A 63 5.46 7.26 19.98
C LEU A 63 6.77 8.06 20.02
N MET A 64 6.74 9.34 19.69
CA MET A 64 7.91 10.19 19.65
C MET A 64 7.64 11.59 20.26
N PRO A 65 7.46 11.71 21.57
CA PRO A 65 7.03 12.94 22.25
C PRO A 65 7.88 14.18 21.93
N LYS A 66 9.20 13.99 21.74
CA LYS A 66 10.14 15.07 21.38
C LYS A 66 9.84 15.67 20.01
N TYR A 67 9.35 14.86 19.06
CA TYR A 67 9.12 15.24 17.67
C TYR A 67 7.66 15.04 17.24
N LYS A 68 6.72 15.13 18.18
CA LYS A 68 5.30 14.89 17.92
C LYS A 68 4.72 15.75 16.81
N GLU A 69 5.10 17.04 16.75
CA GLU A 69 4.60 17.96 15.73
C GLU A 69 5.22 17.66 14.34
N ASN A 70 6.48 17.22 14.30
CA ASN A 70 7.09 16.74 13.06
C ASN A 70 6.38 15.50 12.54
N MET A 71 6.05 14.55 13.43
CA MET A 71 5.32 13.34 13.03
C MET A 71 3.93 13.68 12.51
N ARG A 72 3.19 14.58 13.15
CA ARG A 72 1.89 15.04 12.67
C ARG A 72 1.98 15.68 11.30
N LEU A 73 2.96 16.57 11.11
CA LEU A 73 3.20 17.23 9.82
C LEU A 73 3.59 16.21 8.74
N PHE A 74 4.49 15.28 9.06
CA PHE A 74 4.83 14.19 8.13
C PHE A 74 3.61 13.38 7.74
N TYR A 75 2.78 12.96 8.71
CA TYR A 75 1.61 12.14 8.44
C TYR A 75 0.59 12.84 7.51
N ASP A 76 0.44 14.16 7.65
CA ASP A 76 -0.42 14.94 6.76
C ASP A 76 0.08 14.96 5.30
N HIS A 77 1.38 14.79 5.09
CA HIS A 77 2.06 14.83 3.78
C HIS A 77 2.65 13.50 3.33
N ALA A 78 2.46 12.42 4.10
CA ALA A 78 3.14 11.14 3.87
C ALA A 78 2.92 10.55 2.47
N THR A 79 1.80 10.89 1.83
CA THR A 79 1.40 10.39 0.51
C THR A 79 1.74 11.35 -0.64
N ASP A 80 2.30 12.54 -0.37
CA ASP A 80 2.58 13.55 -1.39
C ASP A 80 3.68 13.09 -2.38
N SER A 81 4.51 12.12 -1.98
CA SER A 81 5.57 11.55 -2.80
C SER A 81 5.18 10.26 -3.55
N ILE A 82 3.90 9.88 -3.56
CA ILE A 82 3.42 8.77 -4.39
C ILE A 82 3.54 9.18 -5.86
N ARG A 83 4.16 8.31 -6.67
CA ARG A 83 4.35 8.51 -8.11
C ARG A 83 3.87 7.26 -8.85
N PRO A 84 3.02 7.38 -9.89
CA PRO A 84 2.69 6.27 -10.76
C PRO A 84 3.92 5.91 -11.60
N ARG A 85 4.06 4.62 -11.91
CA ARG A 85 5.08 4.17 -12.86
C ARG A 85 4.50 4.19 -14.27
N ASP A 86 5.22 4.78 -15.22
CA ASP A 86 4.74 5.01 -16.60
C ASP A 86 4.35 3.73 -17.35
N TYR A 87 4.94 2.59 -17.00
CA TYR A 87 4.65 1.32 -17.65
C TYR A 87 3.31 0.68 -17.23
N VAL A 88 2.67 1.13 -16.15
CA VAL A 88 1.54 0.43 -15.51
C VAL A 88 0.34 0.33 -16.44
N LYS A 89 -0.17 1.46 -16.91
CA LYS A 89 -1.34 1.45 -17.82
C LYS A 89 -1.07 0.71 -19.13
N PRO A 90 0.08 0.92 -19.82
CA PRO A 90 0.44 0.11 -20.97
C PRO A 90 0.54 -1.39 -20.68
N LEU A 91 1.09 -1.78 -19.51
CA LEU A 91 1.21 -3.18 -19.11
C LEU A 91 -0.17 -3.81 -18.89
N ILE A 92 -1.05 -3.15 -18.14
CA ILE A 92 -2.42 -3.62 -17.89
C ILE A 92 -3.14 -3.83 -19.25
N GLY A 93 -3.10 -2.83 -20.13
CA GLY A 93 -3.72 -2.92 -21.45
C GLY A 93 -3.18 -4.08 -22.29
N LYS A 94 -1.87 -4.31 -22.26
CA LYS A 94 -1.22 -5.45 -22.95
C LYS A 94 -1.65 -6.80 -22.38
N LEU A 95 -1.69 -6.95 -21.06
CA LEU A 95 -2.12 -8.18 -20.39
C LEU A 95 -3.60 -8.50 -20.73
N LYS A 96 -4.47 -7.50 -20.67
CA LYS A 96 -5.88 -7.67 -21.05
C LYS A 96 -6.06 -8.03 -22.53
N ALA A 97 -5.28 -7.43 -23.42
CA ALA A 97 -5.27 -7.79 -24.86
C ALA A 97 -4.80 -9.23 -25.10
N MET A 98 -3.97 -9.79 -24.21
CA MET A 98 -3.53 -11.21 -24.23
C MET A 98 -4.56 -12.16 -23.57
N GLY A 99 -5.70 -11.66 -23.09
CA GLY A 99 -6.76 -12.45 -22.48
C GLY A 99 -6.59 -12.71 -20.98
N TYR A 100 -5.64 -12.05 -20.31
CA TYR A 100 -5.55 -12.11 -18.84
C TYR A 100 -6.52 -11.13 -18.19
N LYS A 101 -7.02 -11.51 -17.04
CA LYS A 101 -7.65 -10.57 -16.11
C LYS A 101 -6.60 -10.01 -15.14
N VAL A 102 -6.75 -8.75 -14.77
CA VAL A 102 -5.75 -8.03 -13.98
C VAL A 102 -6.39 -7.48 -12.72
N TYR A 103 -5.83 -7.86 -11.57
CA TYR A 103 -6.30 -7.49 -10.24
C TYR A 103 -5.21 -6.82 -9.42
N VAL A 104 -5.61 -6.15 -8.36
CA VAL A 104 -4.72 -5.62 -7.33
C VAL A 104 -5.08 -6.20 -5.96
N LEU A 105 -4.05 -6.57 -5.18
CA LEU A 105 -4.15 -6.93 -3.76
C LEU A 105 -3.02 -6.22 -3.00
N SER A 106 -3.36 -5.24 -2.17
CA SER A 106 -2.34 -4.43 -1.52
C SER A 106 -2.66 -4.11 -0.05
N ASN A 107 -1.59 -4.12 0.77
CA ASN A 107 -1.61 -3.49 2.07
C ASN A 107 -1.57 -1.97 1.85
N PHE A 108 -2.68 -1.30 2.12
CA PHE A 108 -2.83 0.12 1.81
C PHE A 108 -3.92 0.73 2.67
N GLY A 109 -3.64 1.85 3.33
CA GLY A 109 -4.62 2.55 4.14
C GLY A 109 -5.61 3.36 3.31
N GLU A 110 -6.82 3.56 3.83
CA GLU A 110 -7.89 4.30 3.15
C GLU A 110 -7.47 5.72 2.78
N SER A 111 -6.85 6.43 3.73
CA SER A 111 -6.41 7.82 3.52
C SER A 111 -5.34 7.93 2.44
N ALA A 112 -4.40 6.97 2.41
CA ALA A 112 -3.35 6.92 1.41
C ALA A 112 -3.93 6.60 0.02
N MET A 113 -4.88 5.67 -0.06
CA MET A 113 -5.55 5.31 -1.31
C MET A 113 -6.35 6.49 -1.88
N LEU A 114 -7.20 7.12 -1.09
CA LEU A 114 -8.00 8.27 -1.53
C LEU A 114 -7.12 9.45 -1.97
N THR A 115 -6.05 9.73 -1.24
CA THR A 115 -5.09 10.77 -1.61
C THR A 115 -4.33 10.41 -2.87
N GLY A 116 -3.86 9.16 -2.98
CA GLY A 116 -3.16 8.66 -4.17
C GLY A 116 -4.00 8.79 -5.45
N VAL A 117 -5.29 8.45 -5.38
CA VAL A 117 -6.23 8.64 -6.50
C VAL A 117 -6.41 10.12 -6.81
N ARG A 118 -6.73 10.94 -5.82
CA ARG A 118 -6.95 12.38 -6.00
C ARG A 118 -5.75 13.11 -6.61
N MET A 119 -4.54 12.73 -6.21
CA MET A 119 -3.28 13.32 -6.70
C MET A 119 -2.78 12.72 -8.02
N GLY A 120 -3.48 11.71 -8.55
CA GLY A 120 -3.10 11.03 -9.80
C GLY A 120 -1.95 10.03 -9.65
N GLY A 121 -1.51 9.74 -8.42
CA GLY A 121 -0.50 8.72 -8.14
C GLY A 121 -1.03 7.28 -8.33
N ILE A 122 -2.33 7.10 -8.10
CA ILE A 122 -3.06 5.86 -8.36
C ILE A 122 -4.10 6.17 -9.45
N ASN A 123 -3.74 5.96 -10.71
CA ASN A 123 -4.55 6.36 -11.88
C ASN A 123 -4.96 5.19 -12.78
N PHE A 124 -4.83 3.97 -12.28
CA PHE A 124 -5.01 2.73 -13.06
C PHE A 124 -6.18 1.87 -12.57
N LEU A 125 -6.88 2.25 -11.50
CA LEU A 125 -7.93 1.41 -10.91
C LEU A 125 -9.07 1.08 -11.88
N GLU A 126 -9.45 2.03 -12.73
CA GLU A 126 -10.50 1.84 -13.75
C GLU A 126 -10.08 0.86 -14.86
N ASP A 127 -8.79 0.64 -15.05
CA ASP A 127 -8.26 -0.28 -16.06
C ASP A 127 -8.24 -1.75 -15.57
N LEU A 128 -8.42 -1.99 -14.25
CA LEU A 128 -8.38 -3.30 -13.61
C LEU A 128 -9.72 -4.05 -13.76
N ASP A 129 -9.66 -5.37 -13.62
CA ASP A 129 -10.86 -6.22 -13.49
C ASP A 129 -11.36 -6.26 -12.03
N GLY A 130 -10.52 -5.88 -11.08
CA GLY A 130 -10.89 -5.71 -9.68
C GLY A 130 -9.70 -5.41 -8.78
N TYR A 131 -9.99 -5.03 -7.54
CA TYR A 131 -8.97 -4.76 -6.52
C TYR A 131 -9.51 -5.02 -5.11
N LEU A 132 -8.58 -5.28 -4.19
CA LEU A 132 -8.84 -5.37 -2.76
C LEU A 132 -7.70 -4.70 -2.00
N PHE A 133 -8.04 -3.71 -1.18
CA PHE A 133 -7.13 -3.06 -0.25
C PHE A 133 -7.39 -3.56 1.18
N SER A 134 -6.32 -3.72 1.93
CA SER A 134 -6.34 -4.29 3.28
C SER A 134 -7.29 -3.57 4.25
N TYR A 135 -7.38 -2.24 4.16
CA TYR A 135 -8.26 -1.44 5.02
C TYR A 135 -9.75 -1.79 4.86
N GLU A 136 -10.17 -2.33 3.68
CA GLU A 136 -11.57 -2.69 3.43
C GLU A 136 -12.06 -3.88 4.27
N ILE A 137 -11.15 -4.77 4.64
CA ILE A 137 -11.45 -6.01 5.36
C ILE A 137 -10.68 -6.16 6.66
N HIS A 138 -9.84 -5.18 7.01
CA HIS A 138 -8.99 -5.17 8.21
C HIS A 138 -8.06 -6.40 8.31
N LYS A 139 -7.56 -6.85 7.16
CA LYS A 139 -6.62 -7.95 7.02
C LYS A 139 -5.48 -7.54 6.11
N VAL A 140 -4.25 -7.83 6.53
CA VAL A 140 -3.04 -7.46 5.80
C VAL A 140 -2.30 -8.71 5.31
N LYS A 141 -1.62 -8.60 4.17
CA LYS A 141 -0.63 -9.59 3.74
C LYS A 141 0.49 -9.64 4.79
N PRO A 142 1.07 -10.81 5.09
CA PRO A 142 0.90 -12.11 4.44
C PRO A 142 -0.19 -13.01 5.05
N ASN A 143 -1.13 -12.49 5.86
CA ASN A 143 -2.18 -13.33 6.45
C ASN A 143 -3.05 -13.97 5.35
N PRO A 144 -3.41 -15.27 5.48
CA PRO A 144 -4.15 -15.99 4.45
C PRO A 144 -5.50 -15.36 4.10
N GLU A 145 -6.18 -14.77 5.09
CA GLU A 145 -7.52 -14.23 4.94
C GLU A 145 -7.64 -13.14 3.87
N ILE A 146 -6.57 -12.36 3.62
CA ILE A 146 -6.64 -11.31 2.58
C ILE A 146 -6.60 -11.89 1.16
N TYR A 147 -5.87 -13.00 0.95
CA TYR A 147 -5.83 -13.70 -0.34
C TYR A 147 -7.16 -14.41 -0.59
N GLU A 148 -7.65 -15.13 0.42
CA GLU A 148 -8.95 -15.83 0.38
C GLU A 148 -10.10 -14.85 0.09
N ALA A 149 -10.10 -13.66 0.71
CA ALA A 149 -11.08 -12.61 0.46
C ALA A 149 -11.03 -12.08 -0.99
N LEU A 150 -9.85 -11.98 -1.60
CA LEU A 150 -9.73 -11.62 -3.02
C LEU A 150 -10.33 -12.73 -3.90
N TYR A 151 -10.00 -13.99 -3.61
CA TYR A 151 -10.49 -15.14 -4.38
C TYR A 151 -12.01 -15.23 -4.30
N GLU A 152 -12.58 -15.08 -3.10
CA GLU A 152 -14.03 -15.10 -2.89
C GLU A 152 -14.72 -13.93 -3.59
N ARG A 153 -14.20 -12.69 -3.44
CA ARG A 153 -14.81 -11.48 -4.02
C ARG A 153 -14.95 -11.54 -5.54
N TYR A 154 -13.97 -12.15 -6.22
CA TYR A 154 -13.90 -12.18 -7.68
C TYR A 154 -14.05 -13.57 -8.28
N GLU A 155 -14.45 -14.57 -7.47
CA GLU A 155 -14.63 -15.97 -7.88
C GLU A 155 -13.37 -16.52 -8.59
N LEU A 156 -12.19 -16.26 -8.01
CA LEU A 156 -10.92 -16.68 -8.59
C LEU A 156 -10.52 -18.08 -8.13
N ASN A 157 -9.98 -18.89 -9.06
CA ASN A 157 -9.25 -20.09 -8.71
C ASN A 157 -7.79 -19.72 -8.39
N PRO A 158 -7.29 -19.96 -7.14
CA PRO A 158 -5.92 -19.62 -6.74
C PRO A 158 -4.86 -20.22 -7.68
N GLU A 159 -5.01 -21.47 -8.13
CA GLU A 159 -4.08 -22.15 -9.06
C GLU A 159 -3.98 -21.46 -10.44
N GLU A 160 -4.91 -20.58 -10.77
CA GLU A 160 -4.90 -19.81 -12.02
C GLU A 160 -4.40 -18.36 -11.81
N CYS A 161 -3.96 -18.01 -10.60
CA CYS A 161 -3.49 -16.68 -10.24
C CYS A 161 -1.96 -16.61 -10.23
N LEU A 162 -1.39 -15.59 -10.87
CA LEU A 162 0.00 -15.20 -10.70
C LEU A 162 0.06 -13.95 -9.84
N PHE A 163 0.64 -14.07 -8.63
CA PHE A 163 0.81 -12.95 -7.72
C PHE A 163 2.21 -12.32 -7.86
N ILE A 164 2.27 -11.01 -7.96
CA ILE A 164 3.49 -10.20 -8.14
C ILE A 164 3.57 -9.18 -7.00
N ASP A 165 4.58 -9.33 -6.16
CA ASP A 165 4.80 -8.52 -4.95
C ASP A 165 6.31 -8.37 -4.72
N ASP A 166 6.78 -7.25 -4.16
CA ASP A 166 8.20 -7.00 -3.86
C ASP A 166 8.67 -7.66 -2.55
N LEU A 167 7.74 -8.10 -1.71
CA LEU A 167 8.04 -8.74 -0.42
C LEU A 167 7.89 -10.26 -0.50
N LYS A 168 8.97 -10.94 -0.14
CA LYS A 168 9.03 -12.41 -0.16
C LYS A 168 7.96 -13.06 0.72
N GLU A 169 7.72 -12.52 1.92
CA GLU A 169 6.71 -13.00 2.84
C GLU A 169 5.30 -12.96 2.25
N ASN A 170 4.96 -11.94 1.46
CA ASN A 170 3.68 -11.84 0.77
C ASN A 170 3.53 -12.92 -0.32
N ILE A 171 4.62 -13.19 -1.06
CA ILE A 171 4.65 -14.28 -2.05
C ILE A 171 4.47 -15.64 -1.36
N GLU A 172 5.13 -15.85 -0.22
CA GLU A 172 4.99 -17.09 0.56
C GLU A 172 3.57 -17.25 1.12
N GLY A 173 2.96 -16.15 1.62
CA GLY A 173 1.56 -16.12 2.06
C GLY A 173 0.59 -16.49 0.93
N ALA A 174 0.77 -15.91 -0.28
CA ALA A 174 -0.04 -16.26 -1.45
C ALA A 174 0.10 -17.74 -1.83
N ARG A 175 1.32 -18.28 -1.85
CA ARG A 175 1.56 -19.71 -2.15
C ARG A 175 0.94 -20.67 -1.15
N ALA A 176 0.78 -20.25 0.10
CA ALA A 176 0.16 -21.08 1.14
C ALA A 176 -1.37 -21.18 0.99
N THR A 177 -1.99 -20.33 0.18
CA THR A 177 -3.43 -20.30 -0.08
C THR A 177 -3.83 -20.90 -1.43
N GLY A 178 -2.84 -21.36 -2.23
CA GLY A 178 -3.11 -22.09 -3.48
C GLY A 178 -2.14 -21.76 -4.62
#